data_969a7a41d4742bc6cf9658e6898e3fe7
#
_entry.id   969a7a41d4742bc6cf9658e6898e3fe7
#
_cell.length_a   1.000
_cell.length_b   1.000
_cell.length_c   1.000
_cell.angle_alpha   90.00
_cell.angle_beta   90.00
_cell.angle_gamma   90.00
#
_symmetry.space_group_name_H-M   'P 1'
#
loop_
_entity.id
_entity.type
_entity.pdbx_description
1 polymer ?
#
loop_
_entity_poly.entity_id
_entity_poly.type
_entity_poly.pdbx_seq_one_letter_code
_entity_poly.pdbx_strand_id
1 'polypeptide(L)'
;MSVEATQLTTRLGGLSPDRLFFIGSRLVALILLVTVLSLLSPYFLTWPNFINVMRQAALQLLIAAGLTIVVLTRGIDLAIGAILGLAACLSASLISQGHLLLGIASALLSGLACGTVNGVLVTYGRIPPFIATYGMLWIAHGLGYVFMKGEVIYGLPEGFRLIGAGFVWGIPLPVLIALALLVVLHLMLYTTVLGRSIYAIGGNPTAARLSGMPVTRRLIMVYGLSGLLSGFAALVIIARINAADSSLGEDLLLPAIAAVCLGGTSLFGGVGGIGGTAVGSVILALIVNGMNLLGVHTFWQNAVSGGIILVSVLADQLGGARLVRQP
;
A
#
# COMPACT_ATOMS: atom_id res chain seq x y z
N MET A 1 -24.57 -35.88 5.11
CA MET A 1 -25.25 -34.59 5.29
C MET A 1 -24.36 -33.36 5.16
N SER A 2 -23.06 -33.47 4.95
CA SER A 2 -22.13 -32.30 4.91
C SER A 2 -21.76 -31.81 3.51
N VAL A 3 -21.86 -32.59 2.46
CA VAL A 3 -21.46 -32.20 1.09
C VAL A 3 -22.56 -31.42 0.36
N GLU A 4 -23.83 -31.75 0.58
CA GLU A 4 -24.97 -31.04 -0.03
C GLU A 4 -25.17 -29.63 0.55
N ALA A 5 -24.91 -29.43 1.84
CA ALA A 5 -25.01 -28.10 2.46
C ALA A 5 -23.94 -27.13 1.89
N THR A 6 -22.74 -27.64 1.59
CA THR A 6 -21.66 -26.85 1.01
C THR A 6 -21.93 -26.46 -0.47
N GLN A 7 -22.61 -27.32 -1.22
CA GLN A 7 -23.02 -27.04 -2.61
C GLN A 7 -24.19 -26.07 -2.72
N LEU A 8 -25.10 -26.06 -1.74
CA LEU A 8 -26.24 -25.11 -1.72
C LEU A 8 -25.80 -23.67 -1.40
N THR A 9 -24.80 -23.47 -0.53
CA THR A 9 -24.28 -22.12 -0.21
C THR A 9 -23.52 -21.49 -1.36
N THR A 10 -22.88 -22.27 -2.23
CA THR A 10 -22.21 -21.76 -3.45
C THR A 10 -23.20 -21.34 -4.55
N ARG A 11 -24.40 -21.89 -4.58
CA ARG A 11 -25.45 -21.50 -5.55
C ARG A 11 -26.22 -20.22 -5.18
N LEU A 12 -26.18 -19.81 -3.91
CA LEU A 12 -26.92 -18.63 -3.41
C LEU A 12 -26.06 -17.36 -3.28
N GLY A 13 -24.85 -17.30 -3.86
CA GLY A 13 -23.99 -16.12 -3.79
C GLY A 13 -23.48 -15.79 -2.38
N GLY A 14 -23.59 -16.75 -1.44
CA GLY A 14 -23.12 -16.60 -0.06
C GLY A 14 -21.59 -16.64 0.03
N LEU A 15 -21.03 -15.73 0.83
CA LEU A 15 -19.59 -15.74 1.18
C LEU A 15 -19.25 -17.07 1.86
N SER A 16 -18.13 -17.69 1.49
CA SER A 16 -17.67 -18.92 2.16
C SER A 16 -17.49 -18.66 3.66
N PRO A 17 -17.75 -19.69 4.54
CA PRO A 17 -17.56 -19.55 5.98
C PRO A 17 -16.20 -18.98 6.38
N ASP A 18 -15.14 -19.36 5.65
CA ASP A 18 -13.79 -18.83 5.86
C ASP A 18 -13.70 -17.34 5.57
N ARG A 19 -14.33 -16.85 4.49
CA ARG A 19 -14.37 -15.41 4.18
C ARG A 19 -15.14 -14.61 5.24
N LEU A 20 -16.25 -15.16 5.72
CA LEU A 20 -17.03 -14.55 6.81
C LEU A 20 -16.21 -14.48 8.10
N PHE A 21 -15.47 -15.54 8.43
CA PHE A 21 -14.58 -15.57 9.58
C PHE A 21 -13.46 -14.52 9.46
N PHE A 22 -12.81 -14.40 8.30
CA PHE A 22 -11.76 -13.39 8.08
C PHE A 22 -12.28 -11.96 8.12
N ILE A 23 -13.46 -11.68 7.57
CA ILE A 23 -14.08 -10.36 7.65
C ILE A 23 -14.48 -10.06 9.10
N GLY A 24 -15.12 -11.03 9.78
CA GLY A 24 -15.55 -10.90 11.16
C GLY A 24 -14.40 -10.64 12.12
N SER A 25 -13.30 -11.36 12.01
CA SER A 25 -12.13 -11.17 12.89
C SER A 25 -11.52 -9.76 12.77
N ARG A 26 -11.48 -9.18 11.57
CA ARG A 26 -10.98 -7.81 11.36
C ARG A 26 -11.93 -6.76 11.91
N LEU A 27 -13.24 -6.96 11.76
CA LEU A 27 -14.24 -6.07 12.34
C LEU A 27 -14.17 -6.09 13.87
N VAL A 28 -14.02 -7.29 14.46
CA VAL A 28 -13.83 -7.43 15.92
C VAL A 28 -12.55 -6.74 16.37
N ALA A 29 -11.43 -6.93 15.67
CA ALA A 29 -10.18 -6.26 15.98
C ALA A 29 -10.30 -4.73 15.89
N LEU A 30 -11.00 -4.21 14.88
CA LEU A 30 -11.24 -2.78 14.70
C LEU A 30 -12.13 -2.22 15.82
N ILE A 31 -13.22 -2.89 16.17
CA ILE A 31 -14.12 -2.49 17.26
C ILE A 31 -13.37 -2.48 18.59
N LEU A 32 -12.61 -3.54 18.87
CA LEU A 32 -11.80 -3.65 20.08
C LEU A 32 -10.77 -2.53 20.17
N LEU A 33 -10.06 -2.23 19.08
CA LEU A 33 -9.07 -1.16 19.02
C LEU A 33 -9.72 0.20 19.27
N VAL A 34 -10.84 0.50 18.61
CA VAL A 34 -11.58 1.75 18.78
C VAL A 34 -12.06 1.88 20.24
N THR A 35 -12.59 0.80 20.84
CA THR A 35 -13.04 0.79 22.22
C THR A 35 -11.89 1.06 23.17
N VAL A 36 -10.76 0.35 23.04
CA VAL A 36 -9.59 0.54 23.89
C VAL A 36 -9.05 1.97 23.79
N LEU A 37 -8.88 2.50 22.59
CA LEU A 37 -8.36 3.85 22.38
C LEU A 37 -9.33 4.93 22.91
N SER A 38 -10.63 4.71 22.81
CA SER A 38 -11.64 5.65 23.35
C SER A 38 -11.64 5.70 24.88
N LEU A 39 -11.29 4.60 25.55
CA LEU A 39 -11.14 4.54 27.00
C LEU A 39 -9.81 5.14 27.49
N LEU A 40 -8.74 5.02 26.68
CA LEU A 40 -7.40 5.48 27.05
C LEU A 40 -7.16 6.97 26.78
N SER A 41 -7.87 7.57 25.81
CA SER A 41 -7.67 8.99 25.46
C SER A 41 -9.00 9.72 25.23
N PRO A 42 -9.25 10.81 25.98
CA PRO A 42 -10.45 11.63 25.80
C PRO A 42 -10.45 12.38 24.45
N TYR A 43 -9.30 12.51 23.81
CA TYR A 43 -9.17 13.16 22.52
C TYR A 43 -9.45 12.23 21.34
N PHE A 44 -9.55 10.91 21.57
CA PHE A 44 -9.69 9.93 20.49
C PHE A 44 -11.00 10.10 19.71
N LEU A 45 -12.15 10.26 20.36
CA LEU A 45 -13.47 10.42 19.73
C LEU A 45 -13.81 11.86 19.31
N THR A 46 -12.81 12.74 19.20
CA THR A 46 -13.03 14.11 18.73
C THR A 46 -13.08 14.20 17.22
N TRP A 47 -13.87 15.14 16.68
CA TRP A 47 -13.97 15.36 15.23
C TRP A 47 -12.62 15.69 14.56
N PRO A 48 -11.75 16.55 15.12
CA PRO A 48 -10.43 16.79 14.58
C PRO A 48 -9.58 15.52 14.49
N ASN A 49 -9.64 14.65 15.50
CA ASN A 49 -8.90 13.39 15.49
C ASN A 49 -9.46 12.41 14.46
N PHE A 50 -10.78 12.32 14.31
CA PHE A 50 -11.39 11.52 13.26
C PHE A 50 -10.91 11.91 11.86
N ILE A 51 -10.90 13.22 11.56
CA ILE A 51 -10.34 13.75 10.29
C ILE A 51 -8.86 13.38 10.13
N ASN A 52 -8.08 13.44 11.21
CA ASN A 52 -6.66 13.08 11.17
C ASN A 52 -6.46 11.59 10.88
N VAL A 53 -7.21 10.70 11.52
CA VAL A 53 -7.19 9.25 11.25
C VAL A 53 -7.57 8.96 9.80
N MET A 54 -8.62 9.59 9.28
CA MET A 54 -9.03 9.42 7.88
C MET A 54 -7.90 9.81 6.91
N ARG A 55 -7.21 10.93 7.16
CA ARG A 55 -6.07 11.38 6.35
C ARG A 55 -4.90 10.40 6.41
N GLN A 56 -4.57 9.92 7.61
CA GLN A 56 -3.50 8.93 7.80
C GLN A 56 -3.82 7.64 7.07
N ALA A 57 -5.04 7.11 7.22
CA ALA A 57 -5.48 5.90 6.53
C ALA A 57 -5.46 6.05 5.00
N ALA A 58 -5.87 7.21 4.49
CA ALA A 58 -5.85 7.51 3.06
C ALA A 58 -4.42 7.50 2.49
N LEU A 59 -3.47 8.19 3.14
CA LEU A 59 -2.07 8.19 2.71
C LEU A 59 -1.45 6.79 2.80
N GLN A 60 -1.76 6.06 3.88
CA GLN A 60 -1.31 4.69 4.06
C GLN A 60 -1.83 3.78 2.94
N LEU A 61 -3.10 3.93 2.54
CA LEU A 61 -3.69 3.17 1.44
C LEU A 61 -3.02 3.49 0.10
N LEU A 62 -2.72 4.77 -0.19
CA LEU A 62 -2.06 5.16 -1.44
C LEU A 62 -0.72 4.43 -1.64
N ILE A 63 0.07 4.32 -0.57
CA ILE A 63 1.37 3.64 -0.60
C ILE A 63 1.17 2.12 -0.66
N ALA A 64 0.34 1.57 0.24
CA ALA A 64 0.10 0.14 0.34
C ALA A 64 -0.57 -0.46 -0.90
N ALA A 65 -1.28 0.36 -1.70
CA ALA A 65 -1.96 -0.07 -2.90
C ALA A 65 -1.00 -0.65 -3.96
N GLY A 66 0.12 0.03 -4.21
CA GLY A 66 1.17 -0.44 -5.12
C GLY A 66 1.79 -1.75 -4.64
N LEU A 67 2.14 -1.80 -3.35
CA LEU A 67 2.68 -3.00 -2.73
C LEU A 67 1.72 -4.19 -2.82
N THR A 68 0.42 -3.97 -2.61
CA THR A 68 -0.60 -5.02 -2.70
C THR A 68 -0.56 -5.74 -4.04
N ILE A 69 -0.46 -4.99 -5.13
CA ILE A 69 -0.46 -5.56 -6.48
C ILE A 69 0.79 -6.42 -6.72
N VAL A 70 1.95 -5.98 -6.21
CA VAL A 70 3.21 -6.73 -6.29
C VAL A 70 3.14 -8.00 -5.44
N VAL A 71 2.69 -7.89 -4.19
CA VAL A 71 2.56 -9.03 -3.25
C VAL A 71 1.60 -10.09 -3.80
N LEU A 72 0.51 -9.70 -4.43
CA LEU A 72 -0.40 -10.64 -5.09
C LEU A 72 0.30 -11.50 -6.16
N THR A 73 1.42 -11.06 -6.75
CA THR A 73 2.22 -11.85 -7.72
C THR A 73 3.39 -12.63 -7.10
N ARG A 74 3.44 -12.80 -5.78
CA ARG A 74 4.58 -13.34 -5.01
C ARG A 74 5.83 -12.47 -5.05
N GLY A 75 5.70 -11.20 -5.45
CA GLY A 75 6.77 -10.22 -5.41
C GLY A 75 6.83 -9.53 -4.06
N ILE A 76 7.97 -8.91 -3.79
CA ILE A 76 8.15 -7.95 -2.69
C ILE A 76 8.78 -6.71 -3.31
N ASP A 77 8.20 -5.54 -3.02
CA ASP A 77 8.74 -4.25 -3.48
C ASP A 77 9.17 -3.42 -2.26
N LEU A 78 10.46 -3.43 -1.98
CA LEU A 78 11.04 -2.64 -0.90
C LEU A 78 11.34 -1.21 -1.31
N ALA A 79 11.31 -0.92 -2.61
CA ALA A 79 11.70 0.39 -3.12
C ALA A 79 10.57 1.43 -3.07
N ILE A 80 9.33 1.06 -2.75
CA ILE A 80 8.17 1.95 -2.84
C ILE A 80 8.36 3.26 -2.08
N GLY A 81 8.92 3.23 -0.88
CA GLY A 81 9.20 4.43 -0.07
C GLY A 81 10.29 5.30 -0.68
N ALA A 82 11.41 4.71 -1.09
CA ALA A 82 12.52 5.45 -1.70
C ALA A 82 12.15 6.02 -3.08
N ILE A 83 11.36 5.29 -3.89
CA ILE A 83 10.81 5.78 -5.15
C ILE A 83 9.89 6.97 -4.89
N LEU A 84 9.05 6.91 -3.84
CA LEU A 84 8.21 8.01 -3.40
C LEU A 84 9.07 9.24 -3.04
N GLY A 85 10.13 9.06 -2.25
CA GLY A 85 11.05 10.14 -1.86
C GLY A 85 11.72 10.80 -3.06
N LEU A 86 12.26 10.00 -3.99
CA LEU A 86 12.84 10.51 -5.23
C LEU A 86 11.82 11.28 -6.07
N ALA A 87 10.62 10.72 -6.26
CA ALA A 87 9.54 11.36 -6.99
C ALA A 87 9.09 12.68 -6.34
N ALA A 88 9.04 12.72 -5.00
CA ALA A 88 8.76 13.91 -4.22
C ALA A 88 9.78 15.01 -4.45
N CYS A 89 11.07 14.69 -4.39
CA CYS A 89 12.16 15.63 -4.62
C CYS A 89 12.12 16.25 -6.03
N LEU A 90 12.02 15.40 -7.05
CA LEU A 90 11.95 15.85 -8.46
C LEU A 90 10.72 16.72 -8.71
N SER A 91 9.57 16.30 -8.19
CA SER A 91 8.31 17.03 -8.35
C SER A 91 8.34 18.37 -7.63
N ALA A 92 8.72 18.39 -6.36
CA ALA A 92 8.75 19.62 -5.56
C ALA A 92 9.70 20.66 -6.14
N SER A 93 10.86 20.24 -6.66
CA SER A 93 11.81 21.14 -7.31
C SER A 93 11.21 21.86 -8.52
N LEU A 94 10.47 21.15 -9.37
CA LEU A 94 9.82 21.74 -10.54
C LEU A 94 8.61 22.61 -10.17
N ILE A 95 7.82 22.14 -9.19
CA ILE A 95 6.62 22.87 -8.74
C ILE A 95 7.00 24.18 -8.05
N SER A 96 8.06 24.20 -7.23
CA SER A 96 8.55 25.41 -6.57
C SER A 96 9.05 26.47 -7.56
N GLN A 97 9.51 26.05 -8.74
CA GLN A 97 9.92 26.92 -9.84
C GLN A 97 8.74 27.38 -10.72
N GLY A 98 7.49 27.03 -10.38
CA GLY A 98 6.29 27.40 -11.14
C GLY A 98 5.90 26.39 -12.24
N HIS A 99 6.62 25.30 -12.41
CA HIS A 99 6.36 24.29 -13.45
C HIS A 99 5.46 23.15 -12.94
N LEU A 100 4.19 23.46 -12.57
CA LEU A 100 3.26 22.52 -11.94
C LEU A 100 3.07 21.22 -12.76
N LEU A 101 2.77 21.31 -14.04
CA LEU A 101 2.52 20.14 -14.89
C LEU A 101 3.76 19.27 -15.05
N LEU A 102 4.93 19.89 -15.22
CA LEU A 102 6.21 19.16 -15.31
C LEU A 102 6.54 18.49 -13.98
N GLY A 103 6.24 19.13 -12.85
CA GLY A 103 6.42 18.54 -11.54
C GLY A 103 5.53 17.31 -11.33
N ILE A 104 4.26 17.39 -11.69
CA ILE A 104 3.34 16.24 -11.63
C ILE A 104 3.85 15.11 -12.54
N ALA A 105 4.19 15.44 -13.79
CA ALA A 105 4.70 14.46 -14.75
C ALA A 105 6.00 13.78 -14.27
N SER A 106 6.92 14.57 -13.68
CA SER A 106 8.19 14.04 -13.16
C SER A 106 7.99 13.01 -12.04
N ALA A 107 7.04 13.24 -11.11
CA ALA A 107 6.73 12.29 -10.06
C ALA A 107 6.19 10.97 -10.64
N LEU A 108 5.25 11.04 -11.56
CA LEU A 108 4.62 9.86 -12.15
C LEU A 108 5.60 9.08 -13.03
N LEU A 109 6.38 9.79 -13.86
CA LEU A 109 7.34 9.17 -14.78
C LEU A 109 8.55 8.57 -14.07
N SER A 110 9.10 9.25 -13.05
CA SER A 110 10.20 8.71 -12.26
C SER A 110 9.75 7.46 -11.49
N GLY A 111 8.56 7.50 -10.88
CA GLY A 111 7.99 6.34 -10.23
C GLY A 111 7.79 5.17 -11.19
N LEU A 112 7.14 5.42 -12.34
CA LEU A 112 6.92 4.42 -13.38
C LEU A 112 8.24 3.84 -13.91
N ALA A 113 9.25 4.68 -14.14
CA ALA A 113 10.56 4.27 -14.64
C ALA A 113 11.27 3.34 -13.63
N CYS A 114 11.39 3.75 -12.36
CA CYS A 114 12.00 2.93 -11.31
C CYS A 114 11.27 1.59 -11.12
N GLY A 115 9.93 1.61 -11.08
CA GLY A 115 9.13 0.39 -10.99
C GLY A 115 9.31 -0.51 -12.23
N THR A 116 9.32 0.06 -13.43
CA THR A 116 9.56 -0.70 -14.67
C THR A 116 10.95 -1.34 -14.68
N VAL A 117 11.98 -0.62 -14.24
CA VAL A 117 13.33 -1.15 -14.08
C VAL A 117 13.34 -2.33 -13.11
N ASN A 118 12.68 -2.23 -11.96
CA ASN A 118 12.51 -3.36 -11.04
C ASN A 118 11.87 -4.57 -11.74
N GLY A 119 10.78 -4.35 -12.47
CA GLY A 119 10.11 -5.39 -13.22
C GLY A 119 11.02 -6.06 -14.27
N VAL A 120 11.85 -5.30 -14.97
CA VAL A 120 12.84 -5.80 -15.93
C VAL A 120 13.93 -6.62 -15.25
N LEU A 121 14.49 -6.12 -14.13
CA LEU A 121 15.51 -6.82 -13.35
C LEU A 121 14.99 -8.15 -12.81
N VAL A 122 13.76 -8.18 -12.29
CA VAL A 122 13.15 -9.41 -11.79
C VAL A 122 12.87 -10.42 -12.92
N THR A 123 12.41 -9.96 -14.08
CA THR A 123 11.95 -10.86 -15.13
C THR A 123 13.05 -11.28 -16.11
N TYR A 124 13.76 -10.32 -16.69
CA TYR A 124 14.85 -10.58 -17.65
C TYR A 124 16.19 -10.81 -16.95
N GLY A 125 16.47 -10.02 -15.89
CA GLY A 125 17.67 -10.22 -15.07
C GLY A 125 17.59 -11.48 -14.20
N ARG A 126 16.39 -12.04 -14.01
CA ARG A 126 16.12 -13.19 -13.13
C ARG A 126 16.62 -12.96 -11.69
N ILE A 127 16.70 -11.69 -11.29
CA ILE A 127 17.11 -11.30 -9.95
C ILE A 127 15.94 -11.54 -9.01
N PRO A 128 16.14 -12.17 -7.84
CA PRO A 128 15.08 -12.31 -6.85
C PRO A 128 14.43 -10.95 -6.53
N PRO A 129 13.09 -10.86 -6.44
CA PRO A 129 12.36 -9.60 -6.23
C PRO A 129 12.90 -8.76 -5.07
N PHE A 130 13.17 -9.41 -3.94
CA PHE A 130 13.74 -8.76 -2.75
C PHE A 130 15.07 -8.05 -3.07
N ILE A 131 15.99 -8.72 -3.79
CA ILE A 131 17.32 -8.16 -4.10
C ILE A 131 17.20 -7.00 -5.10
N ALA A 132 16.38 -7.17 -6.15
CA ALA A 132 16.18 -6.13 -7.16
C ALA A 132 15.60 -4.85 -6.55
N THR A 133 14.54 -4.99 -5.74
CA THR A 133 13.87 -3.84 -5.12
C THR A 133 14.66 -3.24 -3.98
N TYR A 134 15.43 -4.04 -3.23
CA TYR A 134 16.36 -3.52 -2.23
C TYR A 134 17.51 -2.72 -2.87
N GLY A 135 18.05 -3.19 -3.99
CA GLY A 135 19.03 -2.42 -4.77
C GLY A 135 18.45 -1.10 -5.28
N MET A 136 17.22 -1.13 -5.82
CA MET A 136 16.51 0.07 -6.28
C MET A 136 16.20 1.03 -5.13
N LEU A 137 15.91 0.54 -3.93
CA LEU A 137 15.71 1.38 -2.73
C LEU A 137 16.93 2.28 -2.52
N TRP A 138 18.13 1.71 -2.50
CA TRP A 138 19.36 2.49 -2.29
C TRP A 138 19.69 3.40 -3.49
N ILE A 139 19.41 2.96 -4.71
CA ILE A 139 19.60 3.79 -5.91
C ILE A 139 18.67 5.01 -5.86
N ALA A 140 17.37 4.81 -5.64
CA ALA A 140 16.40 5.90 -5.59
C ALA A 140 16.69 6.88 -4.44
N HIS A 141 17.01 6.34 -3.27
CA HIS A 141 17.39 7.13 -2.10
C HIS A 141 18.67 7.96 -2.37
N GLY A 142 19.73 7.32 -2.87
CA GLY A 142 20.97 8.00 -3.22
C GLY A 142 20.79 9.08 -4.28
N LEU A 143 19.99 8.82 -5.32
CA LEU A 143 19.65 9.82 -6.33
C LEU A 143 18.88 11.01 -5.73
N GLY A 144 17.95 10.75 -4.80
CA GLY A 144 17.25 11.79 -4.06
C GLY A 144 18.21 12.69 -3.28
N TYR A 145 19.16 12.10 -2.56
CA TYR A 145 20.20 12.85 -1.82
C TYR A 145 21.12 13.66 -2.74
N VAL A 146 21.61 13.06 -3.83
CA VAL A 146 22.48 13.77 -4.81
C VAL A 146 21.72 14.94 -5.44
N PHE A 147 20.44 14.75 -5.77
CA PHE A 147 19.62 15.78 -6.40
C PHE A 147 19.33 16.94 -5.44
N MET A 148 18.94 16.62 -4.20
CA MET A 148 18.59 17.62 -3.17
C MET A 148 19.80 18.24 -2.47
N LYS A 149 20.98 17.61 -2.53
CA LYS A 149 22.20 18.03 -1.80
C LYS A 149 21.98 18.20 -0.29
N GLY A 150 21.03 17.47 0.28
CA GLY A 150 20.63 17.56 1.69
C GLY A 150 19.72 18.75 2.02
N GLU A 151 19.29 19.51 1.02
CA GLU A 151 18.34 20.61 1.21
C GLU A 151 16.90 20.11 1.28
N VAL A 152 16.04 20.94 1.88
CA VAL A 152 14.59 20.69 1.95
C VAL A 152 13.88 21.80 1.19
N ILE A 153 12.96 21.42 0.31
CA ILE A 153 12.12 22.37 -0.42
C ILE A 153 10.84 22.59 0.38
N TYR A 154 10.54 23.85 0.68
CA TYR A 154 9.33 24.30 1.38
C TYR A 154 8.52 25.26 0.53
N GLY A 155 7.25 25.46 0.92
CA GLY A 155 6.45 26.56 0.37
C GLY A 155 5.93 26.26 -1.04
N LEU A 156 5.37 25.08 -1.27
CA LEU A 156 4.72 24.74 -2.54
C LEU A 156 3.47 25.61 -2.79
N PRO A 157 3.12 25.90 -4.06
CA PRO A 157 1.98 26.76 -4.41
C PRO A 157 0.67 26.31 -3.77
N GLU A 158 -0.15 27.26 -3.30
CA GLU A 158 -1.42 26.98 -2.60
C GLU A 158 -2.37 26.11 -3.43
N GLY A 159 -2.48 26.36 -4.74
CA GLY A 159 -3.32 25.56 -5.63
C GLY A 159 -2.91 24.08 -5.67
N PHE A 160 -1.61 23.79 -5.59
CA PHE A 160 -1.13 22.40 -5.50
C PHE A 160 -1.39 21.78 -4.14
N ARG A 161 -1.24 22.56 -3.06
CA ARG A 161 -1.47 22.11 -1.69
C ARG A 161 -2.90 21.64 -1.44
N LEU A 162 -3.88 22.12 -2.21
CA LEU A 162 -5.27 21.64 -2.11
C LEU A 162 -5.40 20.15 -2.28
N ILE A 163 -4.54 19.51 -3.07
CA ILE A 163 -4.55 18.05 -3.29
C ILE A 163 -4.32 17.28 -1.99
N GLY A 164 -3.44 17.79 -1.12
CA GLY A 164 -3.07 17.13 0.15
C GLY A 164 -3.77 17.70 1.39
N ALA A 165 -4.14 18.98 1.39
CA ALA A 165 -4.69 19.70 2.54
C ALA A 165 -6.14 20.14 2.36
N GLY A 166 -6.67 20.15 1.12
CA GLY A 166 -8.00 20.62 0.81
C GLY A 166 -9.13 19.75 1.35
N PHE A 167 -10.33 20.32 1.30
CA PHE A 167 -11.58 19.67 1.70
C PHE A 167 -12.63 19.83 0.62
N VAL A 168 -13.44 18.80 0.42
CA VAL A 168 -14.63 18.82 -0.41
C VAL A 168 -15.80 18.33 0.45
N TRP A 169 -16.81 19.15 0.65
CA TRP A 169 -17.96 18.86 1.52
C TRP A 169 -17.59 18.39 2.94
N GLY A 170 -16.52 18.95 3.50
CA GLY A 170 -16.05 18.60 4.84
C GLY A 170 -15.20 17.33 4.91
N ILE A 171 -15.02 16.62 3.78
CA ILE A 171 -14.16 15.42 3.68
C ILE A 171 -12.79 15.85 3.14
N PRO A 172 -11.68 15.42 3.77
CA PRO A 172 -10.33 15.70 3.24
C PRO A 172 -10.16 15.16 1.83
N LEU A 173 -9.62 15.97 0.92
CA LEU A 173 -9.41 15.56 -0.47
C LEU A 173 -8.53 14.30 -0.62
N PRO A 174 -7.46 14.08 0.17
CA PRO A 174 -6.73 12.81 0.15
C PRO A 174 -7.58 11.56 0.38
N VAL A 175 -8.64 11.67 1.18
CA VAL A 175 -9.57 10.54 1.42
C VAL A 175 -10.37 10.22 0.16
N LEU A 176 -10.89 11.25 -0.52
CA LEU A 176 -11.61 11.07 -1.77
C LEU A 176 -10.70 10.49 -2.87
N ILE A 177 -9.45 10.96 -2.94
CA ILE A 177 -8.43 10.42 -3.85
C ILE A 177 -8.17 8.94 -3.55
N ALA A 178 -7.96 8.59 -2.28
CA ALA A 178 -7.71 7.21 -1.88
C ALA A 178 -8.91 6.29 -2.15
N LEU A 179 -10.14 6.77 -1.94
CA LEU A 179 -11.36 6.04 -2.27
C LEU A 179 -11.52 5.85 -3.78
N ALA A 180 -11.26 6.88 -4.58
CA ALA A 180 -11.28 6.77 -6.03
C ALA A 180 -10.24 5.74 -6.53
N LEU A 181 -9.02 5.80 -5.99
CA LEU A 181 -7.97 4.82 -6.29
C LEU A 181 -8.38 3.40 -5.86
N LEU A 182 -8.98 3.25 -4.68
CA LEU A 182 -9.50 1.96 -4.20
C LEU A 182 -10.50 1.36 -5.20
N VAL A 183 -11.46 2.17 -5.69
CA VAL A 183 -12.45 1.73 -6.68
C VAL A 183 -11.77 1.33 -7.98
N VAL A 184 -10.89 2.16 -8.52
CA VAL A 184 -10.16 1.89 -9.77
C VAL A 184 -9.36 0.60 -9.68
N LEU A 185 -8.57 0.42 -8.61
CA LEU A 185 -7.76 -0.79 -8.43
C LEU A 185 -8.61 -2.02 -8.12
N HIS A 186 -9.72 -1.86 -7.40
CA HIS A 186 -10.68 -2.95 -7.18
C HIS A 186 -11.28 -3.42 -8.51
N LEU A 187 -11.77 -2.52 -9.33
CA LEU A 187 -12.27 -2.85 -10.66
C LEU A 187 -11.17 -3.48 -11.53
N MET A 188 -9.96 -2.90 -11.54
CA MET A 188 -8.84 -3.46 -12.28
C MET A 188 -8.54 -4.91 -11.86
N LEU A 189 -8.47 -5.20 -10.57
CA LEU A 189 -8.14 -6.53 -10.06
C LEU A 189 -9.24 -7.57 -10.35
N TYR A 190 -10.51 -7.21 -10.22
CA TYR A 190 -11.61 -8.18 -10.30
C TYR A 190 -12.27 -8.28 -11.67
N THR A 191 -12.21 -7.25 -12.50
CA THR A 191 -12.93 -7.24 -13.79
C THR A 191 -12.01 -7.35 -15.01
N THR A 192 -10.71 -7.01 -14.90
CA THR A 192 -9.82 -6.96 -16.04
C THR A 192 -9.01 -8.25 -16.26
N VAL A 193 -8.48 -8.42 -17.48
CA VAL A 193 -7.54 -9.50 -17.79
C VAL A 193 -6.24 -9.36 -17.01
N LEU A 194 -5.80 -8.12 -16.73
CA LEU A 194 -4.60 -7.87 -15.93
C LEU A 194 -4.79 -8.39 -14.50
N GLY A 195 -5.92 -8.09 -13.86
CA GLY A 195 -6.22 -8.56 -12.51
C GLY A 195 -6.26 -10.09 -12.43
N ARG A 196 -6.97 -10.74 -13.34
CA ARG A 196 -6.97 -12.23 -13.42
C ARG A 196 -5.57 -12.80 -13.60
N SER A 197 -4.73 -12.14 -14.41
CA SER A 197 -3.32 -12.55 -14.60
C SER A 197 -2.52 -12.42 -13.30
N ILE A 198 -2.72 -11.36 -12.52
CA ILE A 198 -2.05 -11.12 -11.23
C ILE A 198 -2.33 -12.28 -10.28
N TYR A 199 -3.60 -12.64 -10.09
CA TYR A 199 -3.99 -13.76 -9.22
C TYR A 199 -3.49 -15.11 -9.73
N ALA A 200 -3.55 -15.37 -11.03
CA ALA A 200 -3.06 -16.60 -11.64
C ALA A 200 -1.54 -16.77 -11.47
N ILE A 201 -0.76 -15.70 -11.71
CA ILE A 201 0.70 -15.68 -11.50
C ILE A 201 1.01 -15.91 -10.02
N GLY A 202 0.29 -15.24 -9.12
CA GLY A 202 0.46 -15.41 -7.68
C GLY A 202 0.08 -16.80 -7.18
N GLY A 203 -0.91 -17.45 -7.77
CA GLY A 203 -1.29 -18.82 -7.44
C GLY A 203 -0.23 -19.85 -7.85
N ASN A 204 0.14 -19.85 -9.13
CA ASN A 204 1.19 -20.71 -9.67
C ASN A 204 1.81 -20.08 -10.93
N PRO A 205 3.00 -19.46 -10.84
CA PRO A 205 3.65 -18.82 -11.98
C PRO A 205 3.98 -19.78 -13.12
N THR A 206 4.30 -21.04 -12.78
CA THR A 206 4.62 -22.08 -13.78
C THR A 206 3.39 -22.49 -14.56
N ALA A 207 2.28 -22.77 -13.87
CA ALA A 207 1.01 -23.11 -14.51
C ALA A 207 0.50 -21.95 -15.37
N ALA A 208 0.58 -20.71 -14.87
CA ALA A 208 0.22 -19.50 -15.63
C ALA A 208 1.02 -19.39 -16.94
N ARG A 209 2.32 -19.68 -16.90
CA ARG A 209 3.18 -19.66 -18.09
C ARG A 209 2.83 -20.78 -19.08
N LEU A 210 2.60 -21.99 -18.59
CA LEU A 210 2.20 -23.14 -19.41
C LEU A 210 0.82 -22.93 -20.07
N SER A 211 -0.06 -22.15 -19.44
CA SER A 211 -1.35 -21.75 -20.03
C SER A 211 -1.25 -20.64 -21.07
N GLY A 212 -0.02 -20.28 -21.54
CA GLY A 212 0.19 -19.26 -22.55
C GLY A 212 0.13 -17.80 -22.03
N MET A 213 0.06 -17.59 -20.71
CA MET A 213 0.00 -16.25 -20.15
C MET A 213 1.35 -15.53 -20.29
N PRO A 214 1.39 -14.26 -20.71
CA PRO A 214 2.63 -13.50 -20.85
C PRO A 214 3.14 -13.00 -19.48
N VAL A 215 3.60 -13.92 -18.64
CA VAL A 215 4.01 -13.68 -17.24
C VAL A 215 5.02 -12.53 -17.13
N THR A 216 6.06 -12.54 -17.99
CA THR A 216 7.10 -11.51 -18.01
C THR A 216 6.51 -10.10 -18.19
N ARG A 217 5.66 -9.91 -19.20
CA ARG A 217 5.03 -8.60 -19.44
C ARG A 217 4.12 -8.18 -18.28
N ARG A 218 3.39 -9.13 -17.70
CA ARG A 218 2.50 -8.86 -16.57
C ARG A 218 3.27 -8.43 -15.33
N LEU A 219 4.39 -9.08 -15.03
CA LEU A 219 5.23 -8.69 -13.89
C LEU A 219 5.84 -7.30 -14.09
N ILE A 220 6.36 -6.98 -15.29
CA ILE A 220 6.87 -5.62 -15.58
C ILE A 220 5.78 -4.57 -15.39
N MET A 221 4.55 -4.83 -15.88
CA MET A 221 3.42 -3.92 -15.67
C MET A 221 3.07 -3.76 -14.18
N VAL A 222 3.12 -4.83 -13.40
CA VAL A 222 2.83 -4.82 -11.95
C VAL A 222 3.82 -3.95 -11.19
N TYR A 223 5.13 -4.14 -11.42
CA TYR A 223 6.16 -3.30 -10.79
C TYR A 223 6.11 -1.85 -11.29
N GLY A 224 5.88 -1.63 -12.59
CA GLY A 224 5.70 -0.30 -13.16
C GLY A 224 4.51 0.43 -12.53
N LEU A 225 3.38 -0.27 -12.35
CA LEU A 225 2.20 0.29 -11.70
C LEU A 225 2.45 0.59 -10.21
N SER A 226 3.21 -0.28 -9.49
CA SER A 226 3.63 -0.01 -8.11
C SER A 226 4.44 1.27 -8.01
N GLY A 227 5.44 1.44 -8.90
CA GLY A 227 6.25 2.66 -8.95
C GLY A 227 5.42 3.90 -9.33
N LEU A 228 4.50 3.79 -10.29
CA LEU A 228 3.58 4.88 -10.66
C LEU A 228 2.72 5.32 -9.47
N LEU A 229 2.20 4.37 -8.70
CA LEU A 229 1.42 4.63 -7.49
C LEU A 229 2.27 5.26 -6.39
N SER A 230 3.55 4.89 -6.27
CA SER A 230 4.51 5.55 -5.37
C SER A 230 4.72 7.01 -5.75
N GLY A 231 4.91 7.30 -7.06
CA GLY A 231 5.00 8.67 -7.58
C GLY A 231 3.71 9.48 -7.35
N PHE A 232 2.56 8.83 -7.51
CA PHE A 232 1.27 9.46 -7.21
C PHE A 232 1.09 9.76 -5.71
N ALA A 233 1.45 8.83 -4.84
CA ALA A 233 1.43 9.03 -3.39
C ALA A 233 2.37 10.18 -2.97
N ALA A 234 3.54 10.32 -3.62
CA ALA A 234 4.46 11.42 -3.39
C ALA A 234 3.79 12.79 -3.57
N LEU A 235 3.02 12.98 -4.66
CA LEU A 235 2.30 14.23 -4.92
C LEU A 235 1.32 14.58 -3.80
N VAL A 236 0.56 13.62 -3.31
CA VAL A 236 -0.42 13.84 -2.24
C VAL A 236 0.28 14.17 -0.92
N ILE A 237 1.40 13.49 -0.63
CA ILE A 237 2.16 13.68 0.61
C ILE A 237 2.83 15.06 0.62
N ILE A 238 3.58 15.45 -0.41
CA ILE A 238 4.24 16.76 -0.45
C ILE A 238 3.23 17.91 -0.48
N ALA A 239 2.08 17.73 -1.14
CA ALA A 239 0.98 18.69 -1.08
C ALA A 239 0.42 18.85 0.33
N ARG A 240 0.39 17.78 1.14
CA ARG A 240 -0.08 17.81 2.53
C ARG A 240 0.92 18.46 3.48
N ILE A 241 2.19 18.01 3.45
CA ILE A 241 3.21 18.48 4.39
C ILE A 241 3.83 19.81 3.99
N ASN A 242 3.60 20.25 2.74
CA ASN A 242 4.16 21.48 2.15
C ASN A 242 5.71 21.50 2.14
N ALA A 243 6.30 20.33 2.04
CA ALA A 243 7.74 20.14 2.03
C ALA A 243 8.13 18.89 1.26
N ALA A 244 9.36 18.81 0.79
CA ALA A 244 9.98 17.62 0.23
C ALA A 244 11.45 17.56 0.62
N ASP A 245 11.89 16.38 1.02
CA ASP A 245 13.28 16.05 1.31
C ASP A 245 13.61 14.63 0.85
N SER A 246 14.89 14.28 0.84
CA SER A 246 15.37 12.99 0.35
C SER A 246 15.03 11.81 1.26
N SER A 247 14.74 12.04 2.54
CA SER A 247 14.36 10.99 3.51
C SER A 247 12.88 10.66 3.48
N LEU A 248 12.09 11.46 2.75
CA LEU A 248 10.65 11.25 2.66
C LEU A 248 10.33 9.87 2.10
N GLY A 249 9.58 9.09 2.86
CA GLY A 249 9.17 7.74 2.45
C GLY A 249 9.94 6.61 3.14
N GLU A 250 11.09 6.86 3.79
CA GLU A 250 11.85 5.82 4.50
C GLU A 250 11.00 5.11 5.56
N ASP A 251 10.32 5.88 6.39
CA ASP A 251 9.47 5.36 7.46
C ASP A 251 8.12 4.80 6.98
N LEU A 252 7.81 4.89 5.67
CA LEU A 252 6.51 4.49 5.14
C LEU A 252 6.46 3.05 4.65
N LEU A 253 7.62 2.42 4.41
CA LEU A 253 7.71 1.05 3.88
C LEU A 253 7.14 0.00 4.86
N LEU A 254 7.64 -0.03 6.10
CA LEU A 254 7.18 -1.01 7.08
C LEU A 254 5.69 -0.88 7.41
N PRO A 255 5.15 0.34 7.64
CA PRO A 255 3.72 0.54 7.75
C PRO A 255 2.92 0.05 6.53
N ALA A 256 3.43 0.26 5.30
CA ALA A 256 2.75 -0.22 4.09
C ALA A 256 2.67 -1.75 4.04
N ILE A 257 3.77 -2.45 4.36
CA ILE A 257 3.80 -3.91 4.47
C ILE A 257 2.81 -4.38 5.55
N ALA A 258 2.85 -3.74 6.73
CA ALA A 258 1.94 -4.08 7.83
C ALA A 258 0.46 -3.91 7.43
N ALA A 259 0.10 -2.85 6.71
CA ALA A 259 -1.26 -2.62 6.22
C ALA A 259 -1.71 -3.71 5.23
N VAL A 260 -0.83 -4.14 4.32
CA VAL A 260 -1.08 -5.23 3.36
C VAL A 260 -1.32 -6.56 4.09
N CYS A 261 -0.47 -6.88 5.07
CA CYS A 261 -0.57 -8.10 5.87
C CYS A 261 -1.83 -8.10 6.75
N LEU A 262 -2.10 -7.01 7.51
CA LEU A 262 -3.33 -6.84 8.29
C LEU A 262 -4.57 -6.92 7.41
N GLY A 263 -4.47 -6.42 6.18
CA GLY A 263 -5.48 -6.54 5.15
C GLY A 263 -5.72 -7.97 4.68
N GLY A 264 -4.88 -8.94 5.10
CA GLY A 264 -4.96 -10.37 4.75
C GLY A 264 -4.60 -10.64 3.29
N THR A 265 -3.77 -9.83 2.71
CA THR A 265 -3.09 -10.19 1.47
C THR A 265 -1.90 -11.05 1.82
N SER A 266 -1.89 -12.29 1.32
CA SER A 266 -0.84 -13.26 1.60
C SER A 266 0.47 -12.88 0.92
N LEU A 267 1.57 -12.88 1.67
CA LEU A 267 2.91 -12.65 1.13
C LEU A 267 3.37 -13.79 0.20
N PHE A 268 2.67 -14.93 0.23
CA PHE A 268 2.91 -16.06 -0.67
C PHE A 268 2.18 -15.92 -2.01
N GLY A 269 1.44 -14.82 -2.21
CA GLY A 269 0.75 -14.46 -3.45
C GLY A 269 -0.59 -15.17 -3.69
N GLY A 270 -1.34 -14.69 -4.66
CA GLY A 270 -2.57 -15.31 -5.16
C GLY A 270 -3.81 -15.11 -4.27
N VAL A 271 -3.66 -14.59 -3.05
CA VAL A 271 -4.76 -14.40 -2.09
C VAL A 271 -4.70 -13.00 -1.51
N GLY A 272 -5.86 -12.36 -1.39
CA GLY A 272 -6.01 -11.01 -0.85
C GLY A 272 -6.57 -10.02 -1.85
N GLY A 273 -6.31 -8.72 -1.62
CA GLY A 273 -6.74 -7.66 -2.53
C GLY A 273 -6.85 -6.28 -1.88
N ILE A 274 -7.09 -5.29 -2.71
CA ILE A 274 -7.04 -3.88 -2.32
C ILE A 274 -8.08 -3.50 -1.25
N GLY A 275 -9.25 -4.15 -1.24
CA GLY A 275 -10.26 -3.92 -0.20
C GLY A 275 -9.77 -4.34 1.19
N GLY A 276 -9.07 -5.47 1.28
CA GLY A 276 -8.41 -5.89 2.51
C GLY A 276 -7.34 -4.90 2.95
N THR A 277 -6.48 -4.47 2.03
CA THR A 277 -5.44 -3.47 2.29
C THR A 277 -6.03 -2.15 2.79
N ALA A 278 -7.19 -1.72 2.29
CA ALA A 278 -7.87 -0.54 2.80
C ALA A 278 -8.26 -0.69 4.29
N VAL A 279 -8.81 -1.84 4.67
CA VAL A 279 -9.11 -2.13 6.08
C VAL A 279 -7.83 -2.16 6.92
N GLY A 280 -6.78 -2.83 6.43
CA GLY A 280 -5.47 -2.86 7.09
C GLY A 280 -4.86 -1.46 7.27
N SER A 281 -5.02 -0.58 6.28
CA SER A 281 -4.57 0.82 6.35
C SER A 281 -5.32 1.62 7.42
N VAL A 282 -6.62 1.38 7.59
CA VAL A 282 -7.42 2.01 8.66
C VAL A 282 -6.97 1.50 10.03
N ILE A 283 -6.82 0.18 10.20
CA ILE A 283 -6.37 -0.42 11.46
C ILE A 283 -5.00 0.15 11.86
N LEU A 284 -4.06 0.20 10.92
CA LEU A 284 -2.72 0.73 11.19
C LEU A 284 -2.75 2.23 11.50
N ALA A 285 -3.55 3.01 10.79
CA ALA A 285 -3.72 4.43 11.08
C ALA A 285 -4.28 4.66 12.49
N LEU A 286 -5.22 3.82 12.94
CA LEU A 286 -5.75 3.87 14.32
C LEU A 286 -4.68 3.51 15.35
N ILE A 287 -3.84 2.49 15.08
CA ILE A 287 -2.74 2.11 15.99
C ILE A 287 -1.75 3.27 16.11
N VAL A 288 -1.27 3.81 14.98
CA VAL A 288 -0.31 4.92 14.97
C VAL A 288 -0.90 6.18 15.61
N ASN A 289 -2.16 6.49 15.31
CA ASN A 289 -2.88 7.62 15.93
C ASN A 289 -3.01 7.43 17.44
N GLY A 290 -3.40 6.24 17.90
CA GLY A 290 -3.48 5.90 19.31
C GLY A 290 -2.14 6.06 20.03
N MET A 291 -1.06 5.57 19.44
CA MET A 291 0.29 5.74 19.98
C MET A 291 0.67 7.23 20.11
N ASN A 292 0.34 8.05 19.10
CA ASN A 292 0.57 9.49 19.15
C ASN A 292 -0.25 10.19 20.25
N LEU A 293 -1.53 9.82 20.41
CA LEU A 293 -2.40 10.39 21.46
C LEU A 293 -1.95 10.01 22.88
N LEU A 294 -1.32 8.84 23.02
CA LEU A 294 -0.76 8.36 24.29
C LEU A 294 0.67 8.85 24.54
N GLY A 295 1.23 9.68 23.65
CA GLY A 295 2.59 10.21 23.78
C GLY A 295 3.70 9.18 23.59
N VAL A 296 3.40 8.06 22.93
CA VAL A 296 4.39 7.02 22.64
C VAL A 296 5.38 7.53 21.58
N HIS A 297 6.68 7.44 21.87
CA HIS A 297 7.72 7.94 21.00
C HIS A 297 7.69 7.26 19.62
N THR A 298 7.92 8.03 18.55
CA THR A 298 7.83 7.58 17.15
C THR A 298 8.65 6.32 16.83
N PHE A 299 9.80 6.13 17.47
CA PHE A 299 10.63 4.93 17.26
C PHE A 299 9.90 3.61 17.63
N TRP A 300 8.94 3.65 18.55
CA TRP A 300 8.11 2.50 18.86
C TRP A 300 7.13 2.13 17.76
N GLN A 301 6.77 3.07 16.90
CA GLN A 301 5.85 2.82 15.78
C GLN A 301 6.45 1.82 14.78
N ASN A 302 7.76 1.92 14.50
CA ASN A 302 8.47 0.98 13.64
C ASN A 302 8.55 -0.42 14.28
N ALA A 303 8.82 -0.49 15.59
CA ALA A 303 8.85 -1.76 16.32
C ALA A 303 7.47 -2.44 16.33
N VAL A 304 6.40 -1.67 16.57
CA VAL A 304 5.01 -2.17 16.52
C VAL A 304 4.64 -2.63 15.11
N SER A 305 4.98 -1.87 14.07
CA SER A 305 4.76 -2.26 12.68
C SER A 305 5.47 -3.57 12.32
N GLY A 306 6.73 -3.71 12.73
CA GLY A 306 7.48 -4.96 12.57
C GLY A 306 6.84 -6.14 13.30
N GLY A 307 6.40 -5.95 14.53
CA GLY A 307 5.66 -6.95 15.31
C GLY A 307 4.37 -7.40 14.62
N ILE A 308 3.59 -6.45 14.09
CA ILE A 308 2.38 -6.71 13.32
C ILE A 308 2.67 -7.58 12.09
N ILE A 309 3.73 -7.26 11.35
CA ILE A 309 4.13 -8.04 10.16
C ILE A 309 4.43 -9.47 10.58
N LEU A 310 5.25 -9.67 11.61
CA LEU A 310 5.64 -11.02 12.08
C LEU A 310 4.43 -11.84 12.53
N VAL A 311 3.54 -11.26 13.33
CA VAL A 311 2.32 -11.93 13.79
C VAL A 311 1.39 -12.26 12.62
N SER A 312 1.22 -11.35 11.67
CA SER A 312 0.36 -11.55 10.50
C SER A 312 0.90 -12.67 9.60
N VAL A 313 2.20 -12.70 9.33
CA VAL A 313 2.84 -13.75 8.52
C VAL A 313 2.78 -15.11 9.22
N LEU A 314 3.01 -15.14 10.53
CA LEU A 314 2.89 -16.37 11.31
C LEU A 314 1.45 -16.92 11.27
N ALA A 315 0.46 -16.06 11.42
CA ALA A 315 -0.95 -16.43 11.31
C ALA A 315 -1.30 -16.98 9.92
N ASP A 316 -0.79 -16.36 8.84
CA ASP A 316 -0.97 -16.80 7.45
C ASP A 316 -0.36 -18.20 7.24
N GLN A 317 0.86 -18.45 7.72
CA GLN A 317 1.51 -19.77 7.66
C GLN A 317 0.76 -20.84 8.42
N LEU A 318 0.33 -20.55 9.64
CA LEU A 318 -0.42 -21.51 10.47
C LEU A 318 -1.81 -21.81 9.88
N GLY A 319 -2.47 -20.82 9.28
CA GLY A 319 -3.74 -20.97 8.56
C GLY A 319 -3.59 -21.80 7.28
N GLY A 320 -2.58 -21.50 6.45
CA GLY A 320 -2.29 -22.22 5.20
C GLY A 320 -1.90 -23.69 5.44
N ALA A 321 -1.16 -23.98 6.51
CA ALA A 321 -0.80 -25.35 6.87
C ALA A 321 -2.01 -26.24 7.22
N ARG A 322 -3.12 -25.65 7.66
CA ARG A 322 -4.38 -26.40 7.94
C ARG A 322 -5.13 -26.77 6.66
N LEU A 323 -5.06 -25.93 5.60
CA LEU A 323 -5.74 -26.19 4.32
C LEU A 323 -5.03 -27.28 3.49
N VAL A 324 -3.71 -27.42 3.61
CA VAL A 324 -2.92 -28.45 2.90
C VAL A 324 -3.02 -29.84 3.57
N ARG A 325 -3.47 -29.92 4.83
CA ARG A 325 -3.61 -31.17 5.59
C ARG A 325 -4.99 -31.82 5.51
N GLN A 326 -5.93 -31.31 4.73
CA GLN A 326 -7.17 -32.03 4.45
C GLN A 326 -6.94 -32.93 3.24
N PRO A 327 -7.01 -34.25 3.40
CA PRO A 327 -6.81 -35.27 2.35
C PRO A 327 -7.92 -35.21 1.30
#